data_8d57a6135ef502558d1c8c5b39dc00b7
#
_entry.id   8d57a6135ef502558d1c8c5b39dc00b7
#
_cell.length_a   1.000
_cell.length_b   1.000
_cell.length_c   1.000
_cell.angle_alpha   90.00
_cell.angle_beta   90.00
_cell.angle_gamma   90.00
#
_symmetry.space_group_name_H-M   'P 1'
#
loop_
_entity.id
_entity.type
_entity.pdbx_description
1 polymer ?
#
loop_
_entity_poly.entity_id
_entity_poly.type
_entity_poly.pdbx_seq_one_letter_code
_entity_poly.pdbx_strand_id
1 'polypeptide(L)'
;MTPQEQLCEKMRVEQSAYCLWLTAQPPEEILNHAYEYSVREDIILATEEMNLTPAQVRALLKSPAPLADVYKDFSKLETDYMSIVAQCVEDRADDLLKKEQQQNPPKVYRQSVTYAREHGELQQYHASCHLNERCRDEIDAALAQRFDGMRLGAGAVEQVVAEYGLERTKYVLAAAIQTRDGDGRISRTNRKWADSIRTIKDMDRRGFDRSCYYADLQAHTCLLDGFVNQVRKFEKAKAQPSQDLSLIHI
;
A
#
# COMPACT_ATOMS: atom_id res chain seq x y z
N MET A 1 -0.91 35.62 40.28
CA MET A 1 -1.34 34.30 39.82
C MET A 1 -2.78 34.43 39.37
N THR A 2 -3.06 34.21 38.12
CA THR A 2 -4.40 34.20 37.56
C THR A 2 -5.16 32.97 38.07
N PRO A 3 -6.51 32.96 38.02
CA PRO A 3 -7.29 31.78 38.40
C PRO A 3 -6.92 30.53 37.57
N GLN A 4 -6.56 30.70 36.28
CA GLN A 4 -6.08 29.61 35.42
C GLN A 4 -4.75 29.07 35.91
N GLU A 5 -3.79 29.93 36.21
CA GLU A 5 -2.50 29.50 36.79
C GLU A 5 -2.67 28.75 38.12
N GLN A 6 -3.65 29.16 38.95
CA GLN A 6 -3.98 28.45 40.20
C GLN A 6 -4.56 27.06 39.94
N LEU A 7 -5.36 26.87 38.87
CA LEU A 7 -5.92 25.57 38.49
C LEU A 7 -4.81 24.66 37.98
N CYS A 8 -3.95 25.14 37.08
CA CYS A 8 -2.84 24.37 36.57
C CYS A 8 -1.87 23.95 37.68
N GLU A 9 -1.56 24.87 38.61
CA GLU A 9 -0.69 24.54 39.75
C GLU A 9 -1.33 23.48 40.66
N LYS A 10 -2.63 23.55 40.92
CA LYS A 10 -3.36 22.55 41.69
C LYS A 10 -3.29 21.17 41.00
N MET A 11 -3.50 21.11 39.69
CA MET A 11 -3.37 19.87 38.91
C MET A 11 -1.95 19.31 38.92
N ARG A 12 -0.92 20.17 38.83
CA ARG A 12 0.49 19.72 38.92
C ARG A 12 0.84 19.14 40.29
N VAL A 13 0.33 19.74 41.38
CA VAL A 13 0.48 19.19 42.74
C VAL A 13 -0.17 17.82 42.84
N GLU A 14 -1.36 17.67 42.30
CA GLU A 14 -2.10 16.41 42.24
C GLU A 14 -1.34 15.34 41.44
N GLN A 15 -0.78 15.70 40.28
CA GLN A 15 0.05 14.83 39.45
C GLN A 15 1.34 14.40 40.18
N SER A 16 1.97 15.34 40.88
CA SER A 16 3.17 15.03 41.69
C SER A 16 2.88 14.04 42.79
N ALA A 17 1.75 14.18 43.48
CA ALA A 17 1.32 13.21 44.49
C ALA A 17 1.02 11.82 43.88
N TYR A 18 0.39 11.79 42.69
CA TYR A 18 0.13 10.55 41.98
C TYR A 18 1.44 9.86 41.53
N CYS A 19 2.42 10.63 41.03
CA CYS A 19 3.73 10.13 40.65
C CYS A 19 4.47 9.51 41.85
N LEU A 20 4.46 10.16 43.00
CA LEU A 20 5.05 9.63 44.24
C LEU A 20 4.39 8.33 44.67
N TRP A 21 3.06 8.26 44.60
CA TRP A 21 2.33 7.03 44.89
C TRP A 21 2.72 5.92 43.91
N LEU A 22 2.72 6.22 42.60
CA LEU A 22 2.99 5.27 41.53
C LEU A 22 4.41 4.69 41.64
N THR A 23 5.40 5.52 41.90
CA THR A 23 6.80 5.06 42.05
C THR A 23 7.04 4.17 43.28
N ALA A 24 6.13 4.18 44.24
CA ALA A 24 6.16 3.28 45.40
C ALA A 24 5.49 1.93 45.14
N GLN A 25 4.86 1.72 43.96
CA GLN A 25 4.19 0.49 43.61
C GLN A 25 5.17 -0.55 43.04
N PRO A 26 4.80 -1.84 43.04
CA PRO A 26 5.53 -2.88 42.32
C PRO A 26 5.59 -2.56 40.79
N PRO A 27 6.63 -3.02 40.06
CA PRO A 27 6.79 -2.74 38.63
C PRO A 27 5.57 -3.08 37.78
N GLU A 28 4.86 -4.13 38.13
CA GLU A 28 3.66 -4.60 37.41
C GLU A 28 2.51 -3.58 37.56
N GLU A 29 2.30 -3.03 38.76
CA GLU A 29 1.31 -1.98 39.01
C GLU A 29 1.71 -0.66 38.34
N ILE A 30 2.99 -0.32 38.28
CA ILE A 30 3.46 0.87 37.54
C ILE A 30 3.06 0.76 36.06
N LEU A 31 3.22 -0.42 35.44
CA LEU A 31 2.84 -0.65 34.05
C LEU A 31 1.31 -0.53 33.84
N ASN A 32 0.52 -1.04 34.75
CA ASN A 32 -0.95 -0.95 34.70
C ASN A 32 -1.45 0.50 34.73
N HIS A 33 -0.72 1.40 35.39
CA HIS A 33 -1.07 2.80 35.52
C HIS A 33 -0.29 3.75 34.61
N ALA A 34 0.60 3.24 33.77
CA ALA A 34 1.45 4.07 32.89
C ALA A 34 0.64 4.94 31.91
N TYR A 35 -0.46 4.36 31.38
CA TYR A 35 -1.37 5.10 30.48
C TYR A 35 -2.09 6.24 31.22
N GLU A 36 -2.61 6.00 32.42
CA GLU A 36 -3.21 7.03 33.26
C GLU A 36 -2.24 8.16 33.51
N TYR A 37 -0.99 7.83 33.87
CA TYR A 37 0.05 8.82 34.12
C TYR A 37 0.25 9.75 32.90
N SER A 38 0.43 9.19 31.70
CA SER A 38 0.60 9.97 30.47
C SER A 38 -0.59 10.85 30.14
N VAL A 39 -1.81 10.29 30.22
CA VAL A 39 -3.02 11.06 29.93
C VAL A 39 -3.23 12.22 30.93
N ARG A 40 -2.88 12.04 32.19
CA ARG A 40 -2.94 13.12 33.21
C ARG A 40 -1.97 14.25 32.88
N GLU A 41 -0.75 13.96 32.36
CA GLU A 41 0.18 14.97 31.85
C GLU A 41 -0.43 15.75 30.67
N ASP A 42 -1.03 15.04 29.72
CA ASP A 42 -1.68 15.63 28.53
C ASP A 42 -2.85 16.56 28.94
N ILE A 43 -3.63 16.18 29.96
CA ILE A 43 -4.73 17.01 30.50
C ILE A 43 -4.17 18.33 31.07
N ILE A 44 -3.04 18.29 31.78
CA ILE A 44 -2.40 19.50 32.30
C ILE A 44 -1.95 20.40 31.15
N LEU A 45 -1.24 19.85 30.15
CA LEU A 45 -0.78 20.60 29.00
C LEU A 45 -1.97 21.23 28.24
N ALA A 46 -3.01 20.46 27.97
CA ALA A 46 -4.22 20.96 27.32
C ALA A 46 -4.88 22.10 28.14
N THR A 47 -4.92 21.98 29.48
CA THR A 47 -5.51 23.01 30.36
C THR A 47 -4.69 24.30 30.34
N GLU A 48 -3.38 24.22 30.14
CA GLU A 48 -2.49 25.41 30.01
C GLU A 48 -2.73 26.16 28.69
N GLU A 49 -2.99 25.41 27.59
CA GLU A 49 -3.20 25.97 26.25
C GLU A 49 -4.64 26.47 26.01
N MET A 50 -5.61 25.95 26.76
CA MET A 50 -7.03 26.28 26.60
C MET A 50 -7.38 27.67 27.18
N ASN A 51 -8.30 28.37 26.52
CA ASN A 51 -8.90 29.61 27.03
C ASN A 51 -10.17 29.31 27.81
N LEU A 52 -10.04 28.83 29.04
CA LEU A 52 -11.20 28.61 29.93
C LEU A 52 -11.78 29.93 30.42
N THR A 53 -13.10 29.99 30.48
CA THR A 53 -13.80 31.16 31.10
C THR A 53 -13.57 31.18 32.60
N PRO A 54 -13.60 32.38 33.25
CA PRO A 54 -13.43 32.46 34.69
C PRO A 54 -14.47 31.66 35.50
N ALA A 55 -15.65 31.40 34.94
CA ALA A 55 -16.68 30.56 35.55
C ALA A 55 -16.30 29.08 35.54
N GLN A 56 -15.74 28.59 34.40
CA GLN A 56 -15.27 27.22 34.27
C GLN A 56 -14.08 26.95 35.20
N VAL A 57 -13.10 27.85 35.22
CA VAL A 57 -11.95 27.73 36.11
C VAL A 57 -12.40 27.65 37.57
N ARG A 58 -13.31 28.55 38.02
CA ARG A 58 -13.85 28.49 39.39
C ARG A 58 -14.60 27.21 39.70
N ALA A 59 -15.28 26.65 38.70
CA ALA A 59 -16.00 25.38 38.87
C ALA A 59 -15.02 24.22 39.10
N LEU A 60 -13.94 24.13 38.28
CA LEU A 60 -12.90 23.12 38.41
C LEU A 60 -12.10 23.28 39.73
N LEU A 61 -11.81 24.50 40.14
CA LEU A 61 -11.08 24.74 41.38
C LEU A 61 -11.87 24.29 42.66
N LYS A 62 -13.17 24.13 42.58
CA LYS A 62 -14.03 23.60 43.69
C LYS A 62 -13.80 22.10 43.89
N SER A 63 -13.41 21.36 42.85
CA SER A 63 -13.10 19.95 43.01
C SER A 63 -11.86 19.77 43.91
N PRO A 64 -11.85 18.79 44.84
CA PRO A 64 -10.67 18.45 45.61
C PRO A 64 -9.54 17.89 44.71
N ALA A 65 -9.91 17.20 43.62
CA ALA A 65 -8.99 16.51 42.72
C ALA A 65 -9.41 16.75 41.25
N PRO A 66 -9.23 17.98 40.70
CA PRO A 66 -9.72 18.34 39.38
C PRO A 66 -9.06 17.51 38.25
N LEU A 67 -7.83 17.13 38.39
CA LEU A 67 -7.12 16.31 37.41
C LEU A 67 -7.68 14.88 37.32
N ALA A 68 -7.89 14.24 38.48
CA ALA A 68 -8.49 12.91 38.56
C ALA A 68 -9.93 12.88 38.02
N ASP A 69 -10.71 13.94 38.30
CA ASP A 69 -12.09 14.06 37.82
C ASP A 69 -12.10 14.14 36.26
N VAL A 70 -11.25 14.96 35.66
CA VAL A 70 -11.16 15.09 34.22
C VAL A 70 -10.66 13.78 33.59
N TYR A 71 -9.65 13.13 34.18
CA TYR A 71 -9.19 11.81 33.73
C TYR A 71 -10.32 10.76 33.78
N LYS A 72 -11.09 10.71 34.85
CA LYS A 72 -12.23 9.79 35.01
C LYS A 72 -13.30 10.00 33.92
N ASP A 73 -13.51 11.22 33.47
CA ASP A 73 -14.45 11.49 32.39
C ASP A 73 -13.83 11.15 31.04
N PHE A 74 -12.57 11.46 30.83
CA PHE A 74 -11.81 11.05 29.63
C PHE A 74 -11.78 9.52 29.47
N SER A 75 -11.55 8.78 30.55
CA SER A 75 -11.46 7.31 30.51
C SER A 75 -12.77 6.60 30.11
N LYS A 76 -13.91 7.32 30.14
CA LYS A 76 -15.22 6.80 29.68
C LYS A 76 -15.46 7.07 28.19
N LEU A 77 -14.67 7.93 27.57
CA LEU A 77 -14.83 8.23 26.15
C LEU A 77 -14.30 7.04 25.34
N GLU A 78 -15.11 6.55 24.42
CA GLU A 78 -14.62 5.64 23.37
C GLU A 78 -13.68 6.47 22.48
N THR A 79 -12.38 6.31 22.67
CA THR A 79 -11.40 6.89 21.76
C THR A 79 -11.24 5.97 20.57
N ASP A 80 -11.18 6.52 19.36
CA ASP A 80 -10.84 5.79 18.10
C ASP A 80 -9.41 5.27 18.07
N TYR A 81 -8.72 5.29 19.21
CA TYR A 81 -7.33 4.91 19.34
C TYR A 81 -7.06 3.49 18.83
N MET A 82 -7.91 2.52 19.16
CA MET A 82 -7.75 1.15 18.72
C MET A 82 -8.00 0.99 17.22
N SER A 83 -8.88 1.77 16.61
CA SER A 83 -9.06 1.78 15.16
C SER A 83 -7.84 2.37 14.44
N ILE A 84 -7.24 3.43 15.01
CA ILE A 84 -5.97 3.99 14.50
C ILE A 84 -4.83 2.98 14.61
N VAL A 85 -4.72 2.28 15.74
CA VAL A 85 -3.71 1.20 15.91
C VAL A 85 -3.93 0.08 14.91
N ALA A 86 -5.18 -0.38 14.72
CA ALA A 86 -5.50 -1.41 13.74
C ALA A 86 -5.10 -0.97 12.32
N GLN A 87 -5.45 0.26 11.93
CA GLN A 87 -5.06 0.83 10.63
C GLN A 87 -3.54 0.88 10.46
N CYS A 88 -2.80 1.33 11.48
CA CYS A 88 -1.32 1.35 11.42
C CYS A 88 -0.73 -0.06 11.26
N VAL A 89 -1.33 -1.07 11.87
CA VAL A 89 -0.89 -2.47 11.72
C VAL A 89 -1.16 -2.96 10.30
N GLU A 90 -2.35 -2.68 9.75
CA GLU A 90 -2.72 -3.04 8.38
C GLU A 90 -1.82 -2.35 7.36
N ASP A 91 -1.62 -1.03 7.48
CA ASP A 91 -0.75 -0.25 6.59
C ASP A 91 0.70 -0.78 6.62
N ARG A 92 1.20 -1.13 7.82
CA ARG A 92 2.54 -1.69 7.97
C ARG A 92 2.66 -3.08 7.36
N ALA A 93 1.66 -3.93 7.53
CA ALA A 93 1.61 -5.25 6.91
C ALA A 93 1.60 -5.14 5.38
N ASP A 94 0.80 -4.24 4.83
CA ASP A 94 0.73 -3.96 3.40
C ASP A 94 2.05 -3.44 2.84
N ASP A 95 2.72 -2.55 3.54
CA ASP A 95 4.04 -2.04 3.14
C ASP A 95 5.11 -3.13 3.12
N LEU A 96 5.08 -4.05 4.09
CA LEU A 96 5.99 -5.19 4.12
C LEU A 96 5.70 -6.17 2.98
N LEU A 97 4.43 -6.46 2.73
CA LEU A 97 4.01 -7.29 1.59
C LEU A 97 4.43 -6.69 0.25
N LYS A 98 4.25 -5.37 0.08
CA LYS A 98 4.73 -4.66 -1.12
C LYS A 98 6.24 -4.78 -1.30
N LYS A 99 7.02 -4.61 -0.23
CA LYS A 99 8.48 -4.76 -0.27
C LYS A 99 8.91 -6.18 -0.59
N GLU A 100 8.26 -7.19 0.00
CA GLU A 100 8.53 -8.59 -0.29
C GLU A 100 8.21 -8.94 -1.75
N GLN A 101 7.07 -8.45 -2.27
CA GLN A 101 6.69 -8.61 -3.68
C GLN A 101 7.65 -7.92 -4.65
N GLN A 102 8.24 -6.78 -4.28
CA GLN A 102 9.26 -6.10 -5.06
C GLN A 102 10.58 -6.86 -5.08
N GLN A 103 10.99 -7.46 -3.96
CA GLN A 103 12.22 -8.23 -3.85
C GLN A 103 12.10 -9.63 -4.47
N ASN A 104 10.93 -10.21 -4.41
CA ASN A 104 10.68 -11.57 -4.91
C ASN A 104 9.24 -11.67 -5.49
N PRO A 105 8.99 -11.01 -6.65
CA PRO A 105 7.65 -10.98 -7.19
C PRO A 105 7.16 -12.40 -7.47
N PRO A 106 5.95 -12.78 -7.03
CA PRO A 106 5.38 -14.08 -7.32
C PRO A 106 5.49 -14.39 -8.80
N LYS A 107 6.00 -15.57 -9.14
CA LYS A 107 6.13 -15.98 -10.54
C LYS A 107 4.77 -15.93 -11.24
N VAL A 108 4.79 -15.60 -12.52
CA VAL A 108 3.58 -15.66 -13.34
C VAL A 108 3.09 -17.10 -13.38
N TYR A 109 1.85 -17.32 -12.94
CA TYR A 109 1.20 -18.62 -13.06
C TYR A 109 0.72 -18.79 -14.50
N ARG A 110 1.21 -19.83 -15.19
CA ARG A 110 1.04 -19.98 -16.66
C ARG A 110 0.04 -21.07 -17.04
N GLN A 111 -0.50 -21.81 -16.06
CA GLN A 111 -1.49 -22.85 -16.29
C GLN A 111 -2.92 -22.30 -16.12
N SER A 112 -3.93 -23.08 -16.58
CA SER A 112 -5.32 -22.69 -16.43
C SER A 112 -5.82 -22.82 -14.99
N VAL A 113 -6.93 -22.14 -14.68
CA VAL A 113 -7.64 -22.31 -13.40
C VAL A 113 -8.07 -23.76 -13.15
N THR A 114 -8.41 -24.49 -14.21
CA THR A 114 -8.79 -25.90 -14.12
C THR A 114 -7.61 -26.74 -13.63
N TYR A 115 -6.45 -26.54 -14.24
CA TYR A 115 -5.20 -27.19 -13.81
C TYR A 115 -4.86 -26.85 -12.35
N ALA A 116 -4.91 -25.57 -12.00
CA ALA A 116 -4.63 -25.13 -10.62
C ALA A 116 -5.53 -25.81 -9.58
N ARG A 117 -6.80 -25.99 -9.92
CA ARG A 117 -7.76 -26.67 -9.04
C ARG A 117 -7.43 -28.17 -8.88
N GLU A 118 -7.08 -28.83 -9.96
CA GLU A 118 -6.76 -30.25 -9.96
C GLU A 118 -5.45 -30.59 -9.23
N HIS A 119 -4.52 -29.62 -9.18
CA HIS A 119 -3.21 -29.79 -8.55
C HIS A 119 -3.09 -29.12 -7.18
N GLY A 120 -4.16 -28.52 -6.64
CA GLY A 120 -4.12 -27.85 -5.33
C GLY A 120 -3.38 -26.50 -5.32
N GLU A 121 -3.19 -25.87 -6.50
CA GLU A 121 -2.40 -24.65 -6.70
C GLU A 121 -3.28 -23.38 -6.81
N LEU A 122 -4.56 -23.45 -6.40
CA LEU A 122 -5.50 -22.33 -6.53
C LEU A 122 -5.02 -21.05 -5.85
N GLN A 123 -4.35 -21.15 -4.70
CA GLN A 123 -3.82 -19.98 -4.01
C GLN A 123 -2.76 -19.25 -4.85
N GLN A 124 -1.83 -20.00 -5.45
CA GLN A 124 -0.80 -19.44 -6.33
C GLN A 124 -1.42 -18.83 -7.58
N TYR A 125 -2.43 -19.52 -8.17
CA TYR A 125 -3.19 -19.00 -9.29
C TYR A 125 -3.87 -17.67 -8.96
N HIS A 126 -4.63 -17.59 -7.87
CA HIS A 126 -5.33 -16.36 -7.47
C HIS A 126 -4.36 -15.22 -7.17
N ALA A 127 -3.28 -15.48 -6.45
CA ALA A 127 -2.24 -14.48 -6.19
C ALA A 127 -1.63 -13.94 -7.48
N SER A 128 -1.36 -14.82 -8.47
CA SER A 128 -0.85 -14.40 -9.77
C SER A 128 -1.88 -13.61 -10.58
N CYS A 129 -3.16 -14.00 -10.59
CA CYS A 129 -4.21 -13.28 -11.29
C CYS A 129 -4.40 -11.87 -10.72
N HIS A 130 -4.44 -11.72 -9.40
CA HIS A 130 -4.56 -10.42 -8.76
C HIS A 130 -3.40 -9.48 -9.12
N LEU A 131 -2.16 -9.99 -9.15
CA LEU A 131 -1.02 -9.21 -9.61
C LEU A 131 -1.07 -8.90 -11.11
N ASN A 132 -1.64 -9.77 -11.94
CA ASN A 132 -1.86 -9.50 -13.36
C ASN A 132 -2.88 -8.38 -13.58
N GLU A 133 -3.96 -8.33 -12.78
CA GLU A 133 -4.96 -7.25 -12.80
C GLU A 133 -4.32 -5.92 -12.43
N ARG A 134 -3.56 -5.87 -11.35
CA ARG A 134 -2.82 -4.65 -10.95
C ARG A 134 -1.80 -4.22 -12.00
N CYS A 135 -1.09 -5.16 -12.61
CA CYS A 135 -0.16 -4.86 -13.70
C CYS A 135 -0.89 -4.28 -14.93
N ARG A 136 -2.09 -4.77 -15.26
CA ARG A 136 -2.96 -4.19 -16.30
C ARG A 136 -3.28 -2.73 -15.97
N ASP A 137 -3.74 -2.47 -14.75
CA ASP A 137 -4.13 -1.12 -14.32
C ASP A 137 -2.94 -0.15 -14.38
N GLU A 138 -1.74 -0.60 -14.01
CA GLU A 138 -0.52 0.20 -14.12
C GLU A 138 -0.11 0.44 -15.58
N ILE A 139 -0.28 -0.55 -16.46
CA ILE A 139 -0.06 -0.36 -17.91
C ILE A 139 -1.01 0.72 -18.44
N ASP A 140 -2.30 0.67 -18.12
CA ASP A 140 -3.26 1.67 -18.55
C ASP A 140 -2.93 3.06 -17.99
N ALA A 141 -2.53 3.16 -16.72
CA ALA A 141 -2.10 4.40 -16.10
C ALA A 141 -0.84 4.97 -16.78
N ALA A 142 0.18 4.15 -17.02
CA ALA A 142 1.41 4.56 -17.70
C ALA A 142 1.15 5.03 -19.14
N LEU A 143 0.25 4.34 -19.85
CA LEU A 143 -0.16 4.75 -21.20
C LEU A 143 -0.90 6.08 -21.19
N ALA A 144 -1.84 6.28 -20.26
CA ALA A 144 -2.61 7.52 -20.15
C ALA A 144 -1.72 8.71 -19.75
N GLN A 145 -0.77 8.52 -18.83
CA GLN A 145 0.12 9.59 -18.34
C GLN A 145 1.20 10.00 -19.36
N ARG A 146 1.67 9.05 -20.18
CA ARG A 146 2.81 9.27 -21.07
C ARG A 146 2.43 9.48 -22.54
N PHE A 147 1.15 9.47 -22.85
CA PHE A 147 0.67 9.74 -24.20
C PHE A 147 0.40 11.23 -24.39
N ASP A 148 1.11 11.86 -25.32
CA ASP A 148 1.00 13.31 -25.63
C ASP A 148 -0.06 13.64 -26.69
N GLY A 149 -0.86 12.65 -27.10
CA GLY A 149 -1.84 12.76 -28.19
C GLY A 149 -1.31 12.26 -29.55
N MET A 150 0.00 12.11 -29.71
CA MET A 150 0.62 11.61 -30.94
C MET A 150 1.60 10.46 -30.67
N ARG A 151 2.35 10.51 -29.58
CA ARG A 151 3.42 9.54 -29.27
C ARG A 151 3.37 9.11 -27.82
N LEU A 152 3.81 7.89 -27.58
CA LEU A 152 4.04 7.39 -26.22
C LEU A 152 5.43 7.83 -25.78
N GLY A 153 5.49 8.60 -24.68
CA GLY A 153 6.72 9.10 -24.08
C GLY A 153 7.63 8.00 -23.55
N ALA A 154 8.90 8.36 -23.32
CA ALA A 154 9.87 7.48 -22.71
C ALA A 154 9.55 7.20 -21.22
N GLY A 155 10.00 6.06 -20.68
CA GLY A 155 9.86 5.70 -19.28
C GLY A 155 8.57 4.95 -18.91
N ALA A 156 7.61 4.80 -19.83
CA ALA A 156 6.37 4.05 -19.55
C ALA A 156 6.65 2.56 -19.31
N VAL A 157 7.54 1.96 -20.07
CA VAL A 157 7.92 0.56 -19.93
C VAL A 157 8.73 0.34 -18.66
N GLU A 158 9.69 1.22 -18.40
CA GLU A 158 10.56 1.17 -17.22
C GLU A 158 9.74 1.23 -15.93
N GLN A 159 8.72 2.10 -15.87
CA GLN A 159 7.82 2.24 -14.73
C GLN A 159 7.10 0.91 -14.43
N VAL A 160 6.41 0.34 -15.40
CA VAL A 160 5.65 -0.92 -15.23
C VAL A 160 6.58 -2.09 -14.92
N VAL A 161 7.72 -2.18 -15.62
CA VAL A 161 8.68 -3.28 -15.42
C VAL A 161 9.38 -3.20 -14.07
N ALA A 162 9.63 -2.00 -13.54
CA ALA A 162 10.23 -1.82 -12.21
C ALA A 162 9.31 -2.38 -11.10
N GLU A 163 7.99 -2.22 -11.25
CA GLU A 163 7.03 -2.63 -10.24
C GLU A 163 6.62 -4.11 -10.38
N TYR A 164 6.32 -4.56 -11.60
CA TYR A 164 5.74 -5.90 -11.83
C TYR A 164 6.70 -6.91 -12.47
N GLY A 165 7.87 -6.47 -12.87
CA GLY A 165 8.84 -7.29 -13.58
C GLY A 165 8.49 -7.51 -15.06
N LEU A 166 9.53 -7.74 -15.87
CA LEU A 166 9.40 -7.91 -17.32
C LEU A 166 8.50 -9.08 -17.71
N GLU A 167 8.63 -10.22 -17.02
CA GLU A 167 7.87 -11.44 -17.34
C GLU A 167 6.36 -11.27 -17.16
N ARG A 168 5.94 -10.60 -16.08
CA ARG A 168 4.52 -10.32 -15.84
C ARG A 168 3.98 -9.31 -16.83
N THR A 169 4.70 -8.22 -17.06
CA THR A 169 4.34 -7.21 -18.06
C THR A 169 4.14 -7.85 -19.44
N LYS A 170 5.05 -8.71 -19.87
CA LYS A 170 4.93 -9.46 -21.12
C LYS A 170 3.68 -10.37 -21.13
N TYR A 171 3.42 -11.08 -20.04
CA TYR A 171 2.31 -12.03 -19.96
C TYR A 171 0.95 -11.32 -20.05
N VAL A 172 0.76 -10.21 -19.32
CA VAL A 172 -0.46 -9.39 -19.36
C VAL A 172 -0.67 -8.79 -20.76
N LEU A 173 0.38 -8.24 -21.36
CA LEU A 173 0.32 -7.69 -22.72
C LEU A 173 0.01 -8.77 -23.77
N ALA A 174 0.59 -9.96 -23.64
CA ALA A 174 0.29 -11.08 -24.54
C ALA A 174 -1.18 -11.50 -24.45
N ALA A 175 -1.74 -11.56 -23.23
CA ALA A 175 -3.17 -11.82 -23.03
C ALA A 175 -4.03 -10.73 -23.70
N ALA A 176 -3.69 -9.44 -23.51
CA ALA A 176 -4.41 -8.32 -24.10
C ALA A 176 -4.36 -8.30 -25.63
N ILE A 177 -3.24 -8.70 -26.24
CA ILE A 177 -3.13 -8.87 -27.69
C ILE A 177 -4.01 -10.03 -28.19
N GLN A 178 -3.99 -11.17 -27.48
CA GLN A 178 -4.77 -12.35 -27.86
C GLN A 178 -6.28 -12.13 -27.73
N THR A 179 -6.76 -11.36 -26.76
CA THR A 179 -8.18 -11.00 -26.65
C THR A 179 -8.65 -10.08 -27.78
N ARG A 180 -7.73 -9.38 -28.46
CA ARG A 180 -7.99 -8.50 -29.61
C ARG A 180 -7.54 -9.10 -30.95
N ASP A 181 -7.52 -10.42 -31.07
CA ASP A 181 -6.96 -11.11 -32.25
C ASP A 181 -7.61 -10.70 -33.57
N GLY A 182 -8.91 -10.38 -33.58
CA GLY A 182 -9.63 -9.88 -34.74
C GLY A 182 -9.33 -8.41 -35.12
N ASP A 183 -8.62 -7.64 -34.28
CA ASP A 183 -8.37 -6.21 -34.55
C ASP A 183 -7.20 -5.98 -35.50
N GLY A 184 -7.49 -5.55 -36.73
CA GLY A 184 -6.47 -5.29 -37.77
C GLY A 184 -5.41 -4.25 -37.42
N ARG A 185 -5.57 -3.48 -36.34
CA ARG A 185 -4.63 -2.47 -35.86
C ARG A 185 -3.46 -3.08 -35.07
N ILE A 186 -3.55 -4.36 -34.68
CA ILE A 186 -2.43 -5.07 -34.05
C ILE A 186 -1.54 -5.67 -35.15
N SER A 187 -0.25 -5.38 -35.07
CA SER A 187 0.75 -5.88 -36.01
C SER A 187 0.85 -7.41 -35.95
N ARG A 188 1.02 -8.04 -37.12
CA ARG A 188 1.23 -9.50 -37.23
C ARG A 188 2.40 -9.98 -36.37
N THR A 189 3.43 -9.14 -36.23
CA THR A 189 4.62 -9.45 -35.43
C THR A 189 4.30 -9.51 -33.92
N ASN A 190 3.43 -8.62 -33.42
CA ASN A 190 3.03 -8.62 -32.03
C ASN A 190 2.06 -9.74 -31.70
N ARG A 191 1.21 -10.16 -32.63
CA ARG A 191 0.41 -11.39 -32.48
C ARG A 191 1.30 -12.63 -32.31
N LYS A 192 2.25 -12.85 -33.22
CA LYS A 192 3.21 -13.96 -33.09
C LYS A 192 4.02 -13.92 -31.80
N TRP A 193 4.40 -12.73 -31.38
CA TRP A 193 5.08 -12.55 -30.09
C TRP A 193 4.16 -12.92 -28.91
N ALA A 194 2.91 -12.47 -28.90
CA ALA A 194 1.95 -12.82 -27.86
C ALA A 194 1.74 -14.33 -27.75
N ASP A 195 1.61 -15.03 -28.89
CA ASP A 195 1.47 -16.49 -28.94
C ASP A 195 2.72 -17.22 -28.42
N SER A 196 3.90 -16.64 -28.59
CA SER A 196 5.15 -17.20 -28.04
C SER A 196 5.29 -17.00 -26.51
N ILE A 197 4.66 -15.97 -25.95
CA ILE A 197 4.72 -15.68 -24.52
C ILE A 197 3.64 -16.46 -23.74
N ARG A 198 2.41 -16.50 -24.30
CA ARG A 198 1.26 -17.14 -23.67
C ARG A 198 0.73 -18.25 -24.56
N THR A 199 1.21 -19.44 -24.30
CA THR A 199 0.86 -20.65 -25.07
C THR A 199 -0.39 -21.39 -24.55
N ILE A 200 -0.75 -21.15 -23.29
CA ILE A 200 -1.89 -21.79 -22.62
C ILE A 200 -2.95 -20.73 -22.33
N LYS A 201 -4.18 -20.98 -22.79
CA LYS A 201 -5.36 -20.15 -22.44
C LYS A 201 -5.84 -20.51 -21.05
N ASP A 202 -6.28 -19.50 -20.28
CA ASP A 202 -6.80 -19.67 -18.92
C ASP A 202 -8.28 -20.07 -18.95
N MET A 203 -8.55 -21.29 -19.42
CA MET A 203 -9.90 -21.79 -19.59
C MET A 203 -10.44 -22.41 -18.30
N ASP A 204 -11.65 -22.04 -17.92
CA ASP A 204 -12.40 -22.73 -16.88
C ASP A 204 -13.13 -23.99 -17.43
N ARG A 205 -13.74 -24.75 -16.52
CA ARG A 205 -14.49 -25.99 -16.90
C ARG A 205 -15.67 -25.72 -17.83
N ARG A 206 -16.14 -24.49 -17.95
CA ARG A 206 -17.24 -24.07 -18.82
C ARG A 206 -16.77 -23.57 -20.18
N GLY A 207 -15.45 -23.56 -20.41
CA GLY A 207 -14.84 -23.04 -21.62
C GLY A 207 -14.73 -21.51 -21.65
N PHE A 208 -14.86 -20.84 -20.50
CA PHE A 208 -14.67 -19.40 -20.39
C PHE A 208 -13.20 -19.06 -20.17
N ASP A 209 -12.65 -18.15 -20.98
CA ASP A 209 -11.27 -17.66 -20.82
C ASP A 209 -11.20 -16.60 -19.72
N ARG A 210 -10.66 -16.98 -18.58
CA ARG A 210 -10.52 -16.11 -17.40
C ARG A 210 -9.47 -15.03 -17.56
N SER A 211 -8.66 -15.08 -18.60
CA SER A 211 -7.70 -14.02 -18.88
C SER A 211 -8.36 -12.66 -19.17
N CYS A 212 -9.64 -12.62 -19.51
CA CYS A 212 -10.38 -11.38 -19.69
C CYS A 212 -10.30 -10.43 -18.49
N TYR A 213 -10.15 -10.95 -17.26
CA TYR A 213 -10.04 -10.11 -16.05
C TYR A 213 -8.77 -9.26 -16.01
N TYR A 214 -7.67 -9.71 -16.62
CA TYR A 214 -6.41 -8.99 -16.66
C TYR A 214 -5.93 -8.64 -18.08
N ALA A 215 -6.69 -8.95 -19.11
CA ALA A 215 -6.38 -8.66 -20.50
C ALA A 215 -7.15 -7.45 -21.05
N ASP A 216 -8.21 -7.00 -20.36
CA ASP A 216 -9.07 -5.90 -20.79
C ASP A 216 -8.43 -4.53 -20.45
N LEU A 217 -7.43 -4.17 -21.27
CA LEU A 217 -6.80 -2.85 -21.23
C LEU A 217 -7.71 -1.79 -21.85
N GLN A 218 -7.85 -0.64 -21.19
CA GLN A 218 -8.68 0.47 -21.67
C GLN A 218 -7.99 1.25 -22.80
N ALA A 219 -6.68 1.12 -22.91
CA ALA A 219 -5.89 1.79 -23.91
C ALA A 219 -6.32 1.44 -25.34
N HIS A 220 -6.31 2.46 -26.21
CA HIS A 220 -6.57 2.27 -27.65
C HIS A 220 -5.60 1.26 -28.26
N THR A 221 -6.09 0.40 -29.17
CA THR A 221 -5.32 -0.72 -29.73
C THR A 221 -3.99 -0.32 -30.37
N CYS A 222 -3.94 0.83 -31.04
CA CYS A 222 -2.68 1.33 -31.61
C CYS A 222 -1.65 1.70 -30.55
N LEU A 223 -2.08 2.26 -29.40
CA LEU A 223 -1.19 2.55 -28.28
C LEU A 223 -0.66 1.28 -27.65
N LEU A 224 -1.52 0.28 -27.49
CA LEU A 224 -1.13 -1.04 -26.98
C LEU A 224 -0.08 -1.69 -27.90
N ASP A 225 -0.30 -1.69 -29.24
CA ASP A 225 0.66 -2.23 -30.19
C ASP A 225 2.02 -1.48 -30.13
N GLY A 226 1.96 -0.15 -29.98
CA GLY A 226 3.15 0.69 -29.79
C GLY A 226 3.89 0.37 -28.48
N PHE A 227 3.17 0.18 -27.37
CA PHE A 227 3.75 -0.17 -26.09
C PHE A 227 4.42 -1.56 -26.10
N VAL A 228 3.77 -2.55 -26.72
CA VAL A 228 4.38 -3.87 -26.93
C VAL A 228 5.70 -3.77 -27.70
N ASN A 229 5.77 -2.92 -28.73
CA ASN A 229 7.00 -2.68 -29.45
C ASN A 229 8.11 -2.08 -28.56
N GLN A 230 7.76 -1.17 -27.62
CA GLN A 230 8.73 -0.63 -26.67
C GLN A 230 9.19 -1.70 -25.66
N VAL A 231 8.29 -2.52 -25.13
CA VAL A 231 8.64 -3.64 -24.23
C VAL A 231 9.60 -4.63 -24.91
N ARG A 232 9.36 -4.96 -26.17
CA ARG A 232 10.24 -5.83 -26.95
C ARG A 232 11.63 -5.23 -27.20
N LYS A 233 11.71 -3.93 -27.40
CA LYS A 233 12.99 -3.21 -27.49
C LYS A 233 13.73 -3.21 -26.17
N PHE A 234 13.02 -2.95 -25.07
CA PHE A 234 13.56 -3.00 -23.71
C PHE A 234 14.11 -4.38 -23.35
N GLU A 235 13.40 -5.45 -23.70
CA GLU A 235 13.85 -6.83 -23.51
C GLU A 235 15.17 -7.11 -24.26
N LYS A 236 15.26 -6.71 -25.53
CA LYS A 236 16.46 -6.87 -26.33
C LYS A 236 17.65 -6.09 -25.79
N ALA A 237 17.43 -4.87 -25.31
CA ALA A 237 18.48 -4.05 -24.71
C ALA A 237 19.02 -4.67 -23.41
N LYS A 238 18.17 -5.28 -22.58
CA LYS A 238 18.59 -6.01 -21.38
C LYS A 238 19.30 -7.34 -21.68
N ALA A 239 19.03 -7.97 -22.81
CA ALA A 239 19.65 -9.23 -23.20
C ALA A 239 21.05 -9.07 -23.84
N GLN A 240 21.44 -7.84 -24.23
CA GLN A 240 22.79 -7.54 -24.70
C GLN A 240 23.68 -7.18 -23.49
N PRO A 241 24.64 -8.02 -23.06
CA PRO A 241 25.63 -7.61 -22.06
C PRO A 241 26.47 -6.49 -22.66
N SER A 242 26.74 -5.47 -21.80
CA SER A 242 27.60 -4.32 -22.12
C SER A 242 28.95 -4.79 -22.66
N GLN A 243 29.14 -4.75 -23.95
CA GLN A 243 30.43 -5.06 -24.63
C GLN A 243 31.34 -3.82 -24.66
N ASP A 244 31.32 -2.94 -23.67
CA ASP A 244 32.19 -1.77 -23.64
C ASP A 244 32.77 -1.48 -22.25
N LEU A 245 33.64 -2.38 -21.76
CA LEU A 245 34.60 -2.06 -20.69
C LEU A 245 35.89 -2.87 -20.77
N SER A 246 36.43 -3.06 -21.96
CA SER A 246 37.78 -3.69 -22.10
C SER A 246 38.66 -3.06 -23.16
N LEU A 247 38.71 -1.74 -23.26
CA LEU A 247 39.70 -1.03 -24.06
C LEU A 247 40.14 0.28 -23.39
N ILE A 248 40.69 0.22 -22.17
CA ILE A 248 41.60 1.22 -21.64
C ILE A 248 42.57 0.49 -20.72
N HIS A 249 43.58 -0.19 -21.29
CA HIS A 249 44.88 -0.41 -20.70
C HIS A 249 45.88 -0.56 -21.82
N ILE A 250 46.46 0.54 -22.28
CA ILE A 250 47.83 0.69 -22.72
C ILE A 250 48.35 2.02 -22.16
#